data_71ce5cbca8de661f58d23f2c9707d398
#
_entry.id   71ce5cbca8de661f58d23f2c9707d398
#
_cell.length_a   1.000
_cell.length_b   1.000
_cell.length_c   1.000
_cell.angle_alpha   90.00
_cell.angle_beta   90.00
_cell.angle_gamma   90.00
#
_symmetry.space_group_name_H-M   'P 1'
#
loop_
_entity.id
_entity.type
_entity.pdbx_description
1 polymer ?
#
loop_
_entity_poly.entity_id
_entity_poly.type
_entity_poly.pdbx_seq_one_letter_code
_entity_poly.pdbx_strand_id
1 'polypeptide(L)'
;SINFWQNILGMKLIFEQPNLDDLSINHLYFDCGDGRTITIFTSENRKPVKFKNKNEPGSVHHVAIWVSQSTIRIAEKNLNDNKISNTGIKDRGFMDSLYFKDPLGLLVEIASYKFEPPSGKSYAQVLEKAHELRLKRAAINIQDEDIALAIKHLS
;
A
#
# COMPACT_ATOMS: atom_id res chain seq x y z
N SER A 1 17.78 -0.60 -2.29
CA SER A 1 16.40 -0.21 -2.69
C SER A 1 15.95 -0.98 -3.92
N ILE A 2 16.71 -1.04 -5.04
CA ILE A 2 16.30 -1.71 -6.29
C ILE A 2 15.90 -3.16 -6.03
N ASN A 3 16.76 -3.97 -5.42
CA ASN A 3 16.46 -5.38 -5.13
C ASN A 3 15.14 -5.55 -4.35
N PHE A 4 14.87 -4.66 -3.40
CA PHE A 4 13.65 -4.73 -2.59
C PHE A 4 12.39 -4.45 -3.43
N TRP A 5 12.36 -3.30 -4.11
CA TRP A 5 11.17 -2.87 -4.85
C TRP A 5 10.94 -3.71 -6.11
N GLN A 6 12.01 -4.04 -6.86
CA GLN A 6 11.89 -4.80 -8.10
C GLN A 6 11.81 -6.30 -7.88
N ASN A 7 12.77 -6.91 -7.17
CA ASN A 7 12.87 -8.37 -7.12
C ASN A 7 11.98 -8.99 -6.04
N ILE A 8 11.76 -8.29 -4.92
CA ILE A 8 10.94 -8.80 -3.81
C ILE A 8 9.48 -8.41 -3.98
N LEU A 9 9.19 -7.13 -4.26
CA LEU A 9 7.82 -6.65 -4.44
C LEU A 9 7.30 -6.74 -5.86
N GLY A 10 8.17 -6.98 -6.86
CA GLY A 10 7.78 -7.16 -8.25
C GLY A 10 7.49 -5.87 -9.02
N MET A 11 7.86 -4.72 -8.48
CA MET A 11 7.68 -3.44 -9.17
C MET A 11 8.80 -3.22 -10.18
N LYS A 12 8.44 -2.94 -11.42
CA LYS A 12 9.42 -2.72 -12.48
C LYS A 12 10.16 -1.41 -12.27
N LEU A 13 11.51 -1.45 -12.19
CA LEU A 13 12.32 -0.24 -12.32
C LEU A 13 12.17 0.29 -13.74
N ILE A 14 11.63 1.52 -13.89
CA ILE A 14 11.42 2.17 -15.19
C ILE A 14 12.74 2.77 -15.66
N PHE A 15 13.35 3.60 -14.81
CA PHE A 15 14.66 4.19 -15.02
C PHE A 15 15.24 4.71 -13.69
N GLU A 16 16.53 5.03 -13.72
CA GLU A 16 17.24 5.78 -12.69
C GLU A 16 18.07 6.89 -13.31
N GLN A 17 18.26 7.96 -12.58
CA GLN A 17 19.13 9.07 -12.98
C GLN A 17 19.65 9.78 -11.73
N PRO A 18 20.75 10.54 -11.82
CA PRO A 18 21.16 11.46 -10.77
C PRO A 18 20.08 12.49 -10.49
N ASN A 19 19.91 12.87 -9.21
CA ASN A 19 19.01 13.96 -8.86
C ASN A 19 19.54 15.28 -9.40
N LEU A 20 18.64 16.13 -9.90
CA LEU A 20 19.02 17.43 -10.51
C LEU A 20 19.61 18.43 -9.51
N ASP A 21 19.16 18.37 -8.26
CA ASP A 21 19.61 19.28 -7.20
C ASP A 21 20.89 18.81 -6.50
N ASP A 22 21.13 17.49 -6.48
CA ASP A 22 22.30 16.86 -5.87
C ASP A 22 22.67 15.58 -6.63
N LEU A 23 23.70 15.68 -7.48
CA LEU A 23 24.17 14.57 -8.32
C LEU A 23 24.72 13.37 -7.54
N SER A 24 24.96 13.48 -6.23
CA SER A 24 25.36 12.37 -5.36
C SER A 24 24.17 11.49 -4.92
N ILE A 25 22.97 11.92 -5.25
CA ILE A 25 21.71 11.21 -4.96
C ILE A 25 21.15 10.61 -6.25
N ASN A 26 20.85 9.31 -6.24
CA ASN A 26 20.11 8.69 -7.34
C ASN A 26 18.61 8.83 -7.16
N HIS A 27 17.91 9.08 -8.24
CA HIS A 27 16.46 9.15 -8.31
C HIS A 27 15.95 7.93 -9.10
N LEU A 28 15.28 7.03 -8.39
CA LEU A 28 14.74 5.78 -8.92
C LEU A 28 13.25 5.92 -9.17
N TYR A 29 12.76 5.36 -10.27
CA TYR A 29 11.34 5.35 -10.65
C TYR A 29 10.85 3.92 -10.82
N PHE A 30 9.82 3.52 -10.06
CA PHE A 30 9.21 2.20 -10.11
C PHE A 30 7.76 2.28 -10.57
N ASP A 31 7.37 1.38 -11.47
CA ASP A 31 5.99 1.18 -11.89
C ASP A 31 5.25 0.30 -10.87
N CYS A 32 4.14 0.82 -10.31
CA CYS A 32 3.29 0.08 -9.39
C CYS A 32 2.37 -0.93 -10.10
N GLY A 33 2.34 -0.94 -11.45
CA GLY A 33 1.50 -1.83 -12.25
C GLY A 33 0.08 -1.31 -12.52
N ASP A 34 -0.25 -0.10 -12.10
CA ASP A 34 -1.56 0.54 -12.25
C ASP A 34 -1.51 1.90 -12.95
N GLY A 35 -0.37 2.22 -13.58
CA GLY A 35 -0.10 3.49 -14.23
C GLY A 35 0.41 4.60 -13.29
N ARG A 36 0.55 4.32 -12.00
CA ARG A 36 1.21 5.20 -11.03
C ARG A 36 2.66 4.80 -10.81
N THR A 37 3.48 5.75 -10.41
CA THR A 37 4.89 5.52 -10.09
C THR A 37 5.20 5.86 -8.65
N ILE A 38 6.09 5.09 -8.05
CA ILE A 38 6.78 5.46 -6.81
C ILE A 38 8.18 5.90 -7.18
N THR A 39 8.61 7.05 -6.64
CA THR A 39 9.97 7.54 -6.83
C THR A 39 10.71 7.55 -5.49
N ILE A 40 11.99 7.20 -5.55
CA ILE A 40 12.82 7.04 -4.35
C ILE A 40 14.18 7.71 -4.58
N PHE A 41 14.58 8.55 -3.64
CA PHE A 41 15.93 9.08 -3.59
C PHE A 41 16.85 8.17 -2.78
N THR A 42 17.96 7.75 -3.37
CA THR A 42 18.95 6.89 -2.70
C THR A 42 20.35 7.50 -2.78
N SER A 43 21.16 7.24 -1.75
CA SER A 43 22.58 7.63 -1.72
C SER A 43 23.35 6.62 -0.86
N GLU A 44 24.53 6.22 -1.33
CA GLU A 44 25.45 5.34 -0.59
C GLU A 44 25.93 5.99 0.72
N ASN A 45 25.94 7.31 0.80
CA ASN A 45 26.36 8.06 1.98
C ASN A 45 25.24 8.27 3.00
N ARG A 46 24.02 7.82 2.73
CA ARG A 46 22.85 8.05 3.58
C ARG A 46 22.90 7.16 4.80
N LYS A 47 22.93 7.77 5.98
CA LYS A 47 22.89 7.05 7.26
C LYS A 47 21.42 6.80 7.66
N PRO A 48 21.12 5.66 8.31
CA PRO A 48 19.79 5.43 8.86
C PRO A 48 19.40 6.55 9.82
N VAL A 49 18.17 7.03 9.69
CA VAL A 49 17.62 8.03 10.62
C VAL A 49 17.40 7.36 11.98
N LYS A 50 18.09 7.86 13.01
CA LYS A 50 17.94 7.37 14.39
C LYS A 50 16.59 7.75 15.00
N PHE A 51 15.98 8.82 14.51
CA PHE A 51 14.76 9.40 15.05
C PHE A 51 13.56 9.00 14.20
N LYS A 52 12.50 8.51 14.84
CA LYS A 52 11.27 8.10 14.18
C LYS A 52 10.09 8.61 15.00
N ASN A 53 9.69 9.82 14.74
CA ASN A 53 8.42 10.29 15.27
C ASN A 53 7.32 10.08 14.24
N LYS A 54 6.53 9.02 14.44
CA LYS A 54 5.50 8.60 13.50
C LYS A 54 4.12 9.16 13.82
N ASN A 55 3.96 9.72 15.00
CA ASN A 55 2.66 10.12 15.54
C ASN A 55 2.50 11.64 15.65
N GLU A 56 3.48 12.39 15.15
CA GLU A 56 3.37 13.85 15.13
C GLU A 56 2.56 14.32 13.93
N PRO A 57 1.73 15.37 14.10
CA PRO A 57 1.06 16.01 12.98
C PRO A 57 2.05 16.41 11.88
N GLY A 58 1.71 16.11 10.62
CA GLY A 58 2.59 16.35 9.47
C GLY A 58 3.59 15.25 9.16
N SER A 59 3.71 14.23 10.00
CA SER A 59 4.53 13.05 9.71
C SER A 59 3.78 12.03 8.88
N VAL A 60 4.48 11.38 7.93
CA VAL A 60 3.94 10.24 7.19
C VAL A 60 4.02 8.99 8.09
N HIS A 61 2.88 8.44 8.48
CA HIS A 61 2.82 7.21 9.25
C HIS A 61 3.21 6.00 8.39
N HIS A 62 2.57 5.83 7.24
CA HIS A 62 2.87 4.80 6.24
C HIS A 62 2.34 5.21 4.86
N VAL A 63 2.78 4.49 3.84
CA VAL A 63 2.24 4.56 2.48
C VAL A 63 1.52 3.25 2.20
N ALA A 64 0.26 3.30 1.77
CA ALA A 64 -0.52 2.15 1.38
C ALA A 64 -0.59 2.02 -0.15
N ILE A 65 -0.36 0.80 -0.65
CA ILE A 65 -0.42 0.46 -2.07
C ILE A 65 -1.50 -0.61 -2.22
N TRP A 66 -2.48 -0.32 -3.06
CA TRP A 66 -3.54 -1.29 -3.35
C TRP A 66 -3.08 -2.33 -4.37
N VAL A 67 -3.44 -3.59 -4.13
CA VAL A 67 -3.15 -4.73 -5.01
C VAL A 67 -4.31 -5.73 -5.01
N SER A 68 -4.28 -6.70 -5.92
CA SER A 68 -5.23 -7.82 -5.90
C SER A 68 -5.00 -8.77 -4.74
N GLN A 69 -6.02 -9.57 -4.40
CA GLN A 69 -5.95 -10.64 -3.37
C GLN A 69 -4.84 -11.68 -3.67
N SER A 70 -4.57 -11.97 -4.92
CA SER A 70 -3.46 -12.86 -5.29
C SER A 70 -2.11 -12.20 -5.08
N THR A 71 -1.98 -10.92 -5.42
CA THR A 71 -0.73 -10.17 -5.29
C THR A 71 -0.30 -9.98 -3.84
N ILE A 72 -1.23 -9.70 -2.91
CA ILE A 72 -0.86 -9.56 -1.48
C ILE A 72 -0.28 -10.87 -0.91
N ARG A 73 -0.79 -12.04 -1.33
CA ARG A 73 -0.28 -13.35 -0.91
C ARG A 73 1.11 -13.63 -1.48
N ILE A 74 1.35 -13.25 -2.75
CA ILE A 74 2.67 -13.35 -3.37
C ILE A 74 3.66 -12.43 -2.65
N ALA A 75 3.26 -11.21 -2.32
CA ALA A 75 4.09 -10.26 -1.59
C ALA A 75 4.47 -10.78 -0.19
N GLU A 76 3.52 -11.33 0.56
CA GLU A 76 3.78 -11.97 1.85
C GLU A 76 4.79 -13.11 1.73
N LYS A 77 4.58 -13.99 0.76
CA LYS A 77 5.52 -15.10 0.50
C LYS A 77 6.92 -14.58 0.18
N ASN A 78 7.04 -13.62 -0.72
CA ASN A 78 8.33 -13.06 -1.13
C ASN A 78 9.05 -12.38 0.04
N LEU A 79 8.34 -11.63 0.89
CA LEU A 79 8.91 -11.03 2.09
C LEU A 79 9.44 -12.10 3.05
N ASN A 80 8.68 -13.16 3.29
CA ASN A 80 9.08 -14.28 4.15
C ASN A 80 10.28 -15.04 3.59
N ASP A 81 10.29 -15.38 2.31
CA ASP A 81 11.39 -16.06 1.63
C ASP A 81 12.70 -15.24 1.71
N ASN A 82 12.60 -13.92 1.68
CA ASN A 82 13.73 -13.00 1.82
C ASN A 82 13.99 -12.57 3.28
N LYS A 83 13.34 -13.19 4.27
CA LYS A 83 13.50 -12.93 5.72
C LYS A 83 13.26 -11.47 6.10
N ILE A 84 12.34 -10.80 5.39
CA ILE A 84 11.93 -9.43 5.71
C ILE A 84 10.80 -9.48 6.73
N SER A 85 11.04 -8.85 7.87
CA SER A 85 10.04 -8.76 8.95
C SER A 85 8.78 -8.06 8.46
N ASN A 86 7.64 -8.71 8.63
CA ASN A 86 6.33 -8.20 8.27
C ASN A 86 5.28 -8.66 9.30
N THR A 87 4.06 -8.14 9.20
CA THR A 87 2.98 -8.46 10.16
C THR A 87 2.23 -9.75 9.86
N GLY A 88 2.51 -10.40 8.72
CA GLY A 88 1.55 -11.31 8.12
C GLY A 88 0.30 -10.56 7.62
N ILE A 89 -0.51 -11.24 6.81
CA ILE A 89 -1.77 -10.68 6.31
C ILE A 89 -2.73 -10.50 7.49
N LYS A 90 -3.22 -9.26 7.68
CA LYS A 90 -4.20 -8.87 8.69
C LYS A 90 -5.55 -8.67 8.06
N ASP A 91 -6.55 -9.39 8.53
CA ASP A 91 -7.94 -9.14 8.19
C ASP A 91 -8.44 -7.82 8.80
N ARG A 92 -8.95 -6.93 7.95
CA ARG A 92 -9.52 -5.63 8.33
C ARG A 92 -11.01 -5.53 8.02
N GLY A 93 -11.71 -6.67 7.89
CA GLY A 93 -13.08 -6.75 7.43
C GLY A 93 -13.14 -6.71 5.91
N PHE A 94 -13.52 -5.60 5.31
CA PHE A 94 -13.67 -5.46 3.85
C PHE A 94 -12.35 -5.46 3.06
N MET A 95 -11.20 -5.49 3.74
CA MET A 95 -9.88 -5.55 3.11
C MET A 95 -8.89 -6.37 3.93
N ASP A 96 -7.84 -6.83 3.29
CA ASP A 96 -6.64 -7.38 3.91
C ASP A 96 -5.49 -6.38 3.85
N SER A 97 -4.62 -6.40 4.88
CA SER A 97 -3.47 -5.50 4.98
C SER A 97 -2.22 -6.28 5.39
N LEU A 98 -1.08 -5.94 4.78
CA LEU A 98 0.24 -6.48 5.08
C LEU A 98 1.22 -5.33 5.29
N TYR A 99 1.84 -5.26 6.46
CA TYR A 99 2.75 -4.17 6.83
C TYR A 99 4.19 -4.66 6.94
N PHE A 100 5.11 -3.90 6.40
CA PHE A 100 6.56 -4.12 6.48
C PHE A 100 7.31 -2.80 6.32
N LYS A 101 8.63 -2.83 6.55
CA LYS A 101 9.48 -1.66 6.29
C LYS A 101 10.30 -1.86 5.04
N ASP A 102 10.41 -0.80 4.24
CA ASP A 102 11.37 -0.73 3.17
C ASP A 102 12.81 -0.62 3.71
N PRO A 103 13.85 -0.78 2.88
CA PRO A 103 15.25 -0.66 3.31
C PRO A 103 15.63 0.70 3.90
N LEU A 104 14.86 1.76 3.63
CA LEU A 104 15.07 3.10 4.16
C LEU A 104 14.32 3.34 5.48
N GLY A 105 13.52 2.34 5.91
CA GLY A 105 12.77 2.35 7.15
C GLY A 105 11.37 2.96 7.07
N LEU A 106 10.88 3.27 5.86
CA LEU A 106 9.50 3.67 5.63
C LEU A 106 8.58 2.49 5.94
N LEU A 107 7.51 2.73 6.70
CA LEU A 107 6.44 1.75 6.85
C LEU A 107 5.60 1.73 5.58
N VAL A 108 5.49 0.55 4.97
CA VAL A 108 4.68 0.30 3.78
C VAL A 108 3.54 -0.63 4.17
N GLU A 109 2.36 -0.34 3.65
CA GLU A 109 1.19 -1.21 3.67
C GLU A 109 0.91 -1.69 2.24
N ILE A 110 0.72 -2.98 2.08
CA ILE A 110 0.04 -3.53 0.90
C ILE A 110 -1.37 -3.88 1.33
N ALA A 111 -2.35 -3.29 0.66
CA ALA A 111 -3.76 -3.44 0.95
C ALA A 111 -4.50 -4.10 -0.22
N SER A 112 -5.47 -4.96 0.08
CA SER A 112 -6.28 -5.64 -0.93
C SER A 112 -7.73 -5.70 -0.49
N TYR A 113 -8.63 -5.14 -1.30
CA TYR A 113 -10.06 -5.27 -1.04
C TYR A 113 -10.54 -6.70 -1.25
N LYS A 114 -11.55 -7.11 -0.45
CA LYS A 114 -12.19 -8.43 -0.52
C LYS A 114 -13.46 -8.42 -1.37
N PHE A 115 -13.74 -7.31 -2.05
CA PHE A 115 -14.91 -7.15 -2.90
C PHE A 115 -14.52 -6.49 -4.23
N GLU A 116 -15.38 -6.64 -5.21
CA GLU A 116 -15.26 -5.95 -6.50
C GLU A 116 -16.43 -4.98 -6.67
N PRO A 117 -16.20 -3.74 -7.13
CA PRO A 117 -17.27 -2.80 -7.41
C PRO A 117 -18.08 -3.25 -8.63
N PRO A 118 -19.40 -2.90 -8.71
CA PRO A 118 -20.18 -3.11 -9.90
C PRO A 118 -19.58 -2.40 -11.13
N SER A 119 -19.95 -2.89 -12.32
CA SER A 119 -19.48 -2.29 -13.57
C SER A 119 -19.73 -0.78 -13.63
N GLY A 120 -18.70 -0.02 -13.96
CA GLY A 120 -18.74 1.44 -14.05
C GLY A 120 -18.69 2.16 -12.68
N LYS A 121 -18.51 1.44 -11.59
CA LYS A 121 -18.35 2.01 -10.24
C LYS A 121 -16.92 1.84 -9.74
N SER A 122 -16.52 2.73 -8.82
CA SER A 122 -15.22 2.65 -8.16
C SER A 122 -15.33 2.04 -6.76
N TYR A 123 -14.21 1.57 -6.22
CA TYR A 123 -14.11 1.15 -4.82
C TYR A 123 -14.55 2.25 -3.85
N ALA A 124 -14.18 3.51 -4.15
CA ALA A 124 -14.56 4.66 -3.32
C ALA A 124 -16.08 4.83 -3.23
N GLN A 125 -16.80 4.68 -4.35
CA GLN A 125 -18.27 4.77 -4.36
C GLN A 125 -18.93 3.66 -3.55
N VAL A 126 -18.39 2.43 -3.61
CA VAL A 126 -18.89 1.33 -2.78
C VAL A 126 -18.66 1.60 -1.29
N LEU A 127 -17.45 2.06 -0.93
CA LEU A 127 -17.11 2.38 0.46
C LEU A 127 -17.91 3.57 1.00
N GLU A 128 -18.13 4.60 0.21
CA GLU A 128 -18.99 5.73 0.57
C GLU A 128 -20.41 5.25 0.87
N LYS A 129 -20.98 4.43 -0.02
CA LYS A 129 -22.32 3.86 0.17
C LYS A 129 -22.38 2.93 1.38
N ALA A 130 -21.39 2.08 1.58
CA ALA A 130 -21.31 1.22 2.76
C ALA A 130 -21.20 2.03 4.06
N HIS A 131 -20.46 3.16 4.02
CA HIS A 131 -20.38 4.09 5.15
C HIS A 131 -21.74 4.69 5.50
N GLU A 132 -22.53 5.15 4.52
CA GLU A 132 -23.89 5.63 4.75
C GLU A 132 -24.77 4.57 5.42
N LEU A 133 -24.68 3.32 4.95
CA LEU A 133 -25.45 2.19 5.49
C LEU A 133 -25.03 1.87 6.93
N ARG A 134 -23.73 1.84 7.19
CA ARG A 134 -23.17 1.68 8.53
C ARG A 134 -23.72 2.74 9.51
N LEU A 135 -23.73 4.02 9.09
CA LEU A 135 -24.24 5.11 9.94
C LEU A 135 -25.73 4.91 10.27
N LYS A 136 -26.56 4.47 9.30
CA LYS A 136 -27.97 4.17 9.54
C LYS A 136 -28.18 3.06 10.57
N ARG A 137 -27.26 2.09 10.65
CA ARG A 137 -27.27 1.02 11.65
C ARG A 137 -26.65 1.42 12.99
N ALA A 138 -26.11 2.63 13.10
CA ALA A 138 -25.30 3.10 14.24
C ALA A 138 -24.11 2.15 14.56
N ALA A 139 -23.55 1.47 13.55
CA ALA A 139 -22.39 0.59 13.71
C ALA A 139 -21.08 1.40 13.74
N ILE A 140 -20.13 0.94 14.54
CA ILE A 140 -18.83 1.62 14.69
C ILE A 140 -17.97 1.47 13.41
N ASN A 141 -17.99 0.28 12.81
CA ASN A 141 -17.21 -0.07 11.62
C ASN A 141 -18.11 -0.56 10.48
N ILE A 142 -17.63 -0.41 9.24
CA ILE A 142 -18.24 -1.04 8.06
C ILE A 142 -18.09 -2.55 8.23
N GLN A 143 -19.20 -3.26 8.02
CA GLN A 143 -19.30 -4.71 8.04
C GLN A 143 -19.49 -5.27 6.62
N ASP A 144 -19.33 -6.57 6.45
CA ASP A 144 -19.49 -7.24 5.15
C ASP A 144 -20.90 -7.05 4.58
N GLU A 145 -21.94 -7.00 5.44
CA GLU A 145 -23.30 -6.70 5.02
C GLU A 145 -23.47 -5.28 4.45
N ASP A 146 -22.74 -4.29 4.97
CA ASP A 146 -22.80 -2.92 4.43
C ASP A 146 -22.18 -2.88 3.03
N ILE A 147 -21.09 -3.61 2.81
CA ILE A 147 -20.47 -3.76 1.49
C ILE A 147 -21.42 -4.47 0.52
N ALA A 148 -22.01 -5.60 0.92
CA ALA A 148 -22.92 -6.34 0.08
C ALA A 148 -24.17 -5.52 -0.32
N LEU A 149 -24.75 -4.78 0.62
CA LEU A 149 -25.87 -3.88 0.37
C LEU A 149 -25.46 -2.69 -0.50
N ALA A 150 -24.28 -2.12 -0.28
CA ALA A 150 -23.76 -1.02 -1.10
C ALA A 150 -23.61 -1.46 -2.57
N ILE A 151 -23.01 -2.62 -2.81
CA ILE A 151 -22.89 -3.21 -4.14
C ILE A 151 -24.26 -3.35 -4.79
N LYS A 152 -25.22 -3.94 -4.07
CA LYS A 152 -26.60 -4.12 -4.55
C LYS A 152 -27.28 -2.79 -4.91
N HIS A 153 -27.04 -1.72 -4.15
CA HIS A 153 -27.62 -0.40 -4.43
C HIS A 153 -26.98 0.30 -5.61
N LEU A 154 -25.75 -0.05 -5.96
CA LEU A 154 -24.97 0.58 -7.03
C LEU A 154 -25.02 -0.22 -8.34
N SER A 155 -25.50 -1.47 -8.30
CA SER A 155 -25.76 -2.31 -9.47
C SER A 155 -27.04 -1.91 -10.18
#